data_d7c817db291c83b32c01fa19cb6ba881
#
_entry.id   d7c817db291c83b32c01fa19cb6ba881
#
_cell.length_a   1.000
_cell.length_b   1.000
_cell.length_c   1.000
_cell.angle_alpha   90.00
_cell.angle_beta   90.00
_cell.angle_gamma   90.00
#
_symmetry.space_group_name_H-M   'P 1'
#
loop_
_entity.id
_entity.type
_entity.pdbx_description
1 polymer ?
#
loop_
_entity_poly.entity_id
_entity_poly.type
_entity_poly.pdbx_seq_one_letter_code
_entity_poly.pdbx_strand_id
1 'polypeptide(L)'
;MADTLPTHAQAVIIGGGIHGCSVAYHLAKAGWSDVVLLERKQLTSGTTWHAAGLVGQLQGSHATTAFASYGVELLQEIEAETGQNPGFRQNGSISIAVNDQRLAELRRKADFASLFDVEASFMETAEIAKRWPLMN
;
A
#
# COMPACT_ATOMS: atom_id res chain seq x y z
N MET A 1 -4.81 -20.35 -30.22
CA MET A 1 -6.26 -20.53 -30.06
C MET A 1 -6.81 -19.23 -29.55
N ALA A 2 -7.82 -18.64 -30.17
CA ALA A 2 -8.48 -17.47 -29.59
C ALA A 2 -9.19 -17.95 -28.32
N ASP A 3 -8.75 -17.49 -27.17
CA ASP A 3 -9.45 -17.75 -25.92
C ASP A 3 -10.84 -17.13 -26.03
N THR A 4 -11.85 -17.97 -26.18
CA THR A 4 -13.24 -17.50 -26.16
C THR A 4 -13.56 -17.13 -24.71
N LEU A 5 -14.01 -15.88 -24.53
CA LEU A 5 -14.47 -15.45 -23.20
C LEU A 5 -15.59 -16.36 -22.72
N PRO A 6 -15.63 -16.69 -21.42
CA PRO A 6 -16.72 -17.45 -20.84
C PRO A 6 -18.05 -16.69 -21.02
N THR A 7 -19.14 -17.41 -21.22
CA THR A 7 -20.48 -16.83 -21.37
C THR A 7 -21.11 -16.41 -20.04
N HIS A 8 -20.57 -16.93 -18.93
CA HIS A 8 -21.01 -16.65 -17.56
C HIS A 8 -19.79 -16.53 -16.66
N ALA A 9 -19.90 -15.72 -15.63
CA ALA A 9 -18.95 -15.65 -14.55
C ALA A 9 -19.66 -15.21 -13.27
N GLN A 10 -19.18 -15.68 -12.13
CA GLN A 10 -19.67 -15.29 -10.81
C GLN A 10 -19.32 -13.82 -10.50
N ALA A 11 -18.14 -13.37 -10.96
CA ALA A 11 -17.71 -11.99 -10.91
C ALA A 11 -16.91 -11.60 -12.13
N VAL A 12 -17.13 -10.38 -12.62
CA VAL A 12 -16.34 -9.77 -13.71
C VAL A 12 -15.67 -8.51 -13.19
N ILE A 13 -14.35 -8.48 -13.26
CA ILE A 13 -13.52 -7.35 -12.86
C ILE A 13 -13.05 -6.63 -14.11
N ILE A 14 -13.32 -5.34 -14.22
CA ILE A 14 -12.92 -4.52 -15.38
C ILE A 14 -11.73 -3.66 -14.99
N GLY A 15 -10.58 -3.94 -15.60
CA GLY A 15 -9.30 -3.27 -15.39
C GLY A 15 -8.31 -4.09 -14.59
N GLY A 16 -7.13 -4.33 -15.16
CA GLY A 16 -6.02 -5.09 -14.58
C GLY A 16 -4.96 -4.21 -13.91
N GLY A 17 -5.35 -3.09 -13.32
CA GLY A 17 -4.50 -2.30 -12.43
C GLY A 17 -4.43 -2.91 -11.02
N ILE A 18 -3.72 -2.25 -10.09
CA ILE A 18 -3.54 -2.75 -8.72
C ILE A 18 -4.87 -3.06 -8.02
N HIS A 19 -5.91 -2.23 -8.21
CA HIS A 19 -7.22 -2.47 -7.61
C HIS A 19 -7.89 -3.73 -8.16
N GLY A 20 -7.92 -3.89 -9.50
CA GLY A 20 -8.54 -5.07 -10.11
C GLY A 20 -7.79 -6.36 -9.77
N CYS A 21 -6.46 -6.34 -9.79
CA CYS A 21 -5.64 -7.47 -9.38
C CYS A 21 -5.85 -7.81 -7.90
N SER A 22 -5.93 -6.80 -7.02
CA SER A 22 -6.21 -7.00 -5.60
C SER A 22 -7.59 -7.62 -5.37
N VAL A 23 -8.63 -7.13 -6.06
CA VAL A 23 -9.98 -7.72 -5.96
C VAL A 23 -9.98 -9.17 -6.44
N ALA A 24 -9.34 -9.46 -7.58
CA ALA A 24 -9.23 -10.82 -8.10
C ALA A 24 -8.54 -11.76 -7.10
N TYR A 25 -7.41 -11.32 -6.54
CA TYR A 25 -6.67 -12.07 -5.52
C TYR A 25 -7.54 -12.38 -4.30
N HIS A 26 -8.23 -11.38 -3.74
CA HIS A 26 -9.03 -11.56 -2.53
C HIS A 26 -10.28 -12.41 -2.79
N LEU A 27 -10.90 -12.29 -3.96
CA LEU A 27 -12.00 -13.18 -4.33
C LEU A 27 -11.53 -14.63 -4.43
N ALA A 28 -10.38 -14.87 -5.08
CA ALA A 28 -9.79 -16.21 -5.15
C ALA A 28 -9.45 -16.75 -3.75
N LYS A 29 -8.85 -15.93 -2.88
CA LYS A 29 -8.55 -16.27 -1.49
C LYS A 29 -9.82 -16.57 -0.67
N ALA A 30 -10.95 -15.94 -1.00
CA ALA A 30 -12.26 -16.21 -0.43
C ALA A 30 -12.98 -17.44 -1.04
N GLY A 31 -12.32 -18.17 -1.95
CA GLY A 31 -12.86 -19.39 -2.56
C GLY A 31 -13.71 -19.17 -3.82
N TRP A 32 -13.73 -17.97 -4.38
CA TRP A 32 -14.40 -17.71 -5.65
C TRP A 32 -13.54 -18.20 -6.81
N SER A 33 -13.98 -19.22 -7.53
CA SER A 33 -13.22 -19.84 -8.62
C SER A 33 -13.67 -19.40 -10.02
N ASP A 34 -14.85 -18.79 -10.13
CA ASP A 34 -15.44 -18.33 -11.40
C ASP A 34 -15.37 -16.79 -11.48
N VAL A 35 -14.14 -16.27 -11.61
CA VAL A 35 -13.86 -14.84 -11.68
C VAL A 35 -13.13 -14.53 -12.97
N VAL A 36 -13.62 -13.54 -13.71
CA VAL A 36 -13.01 -13.05 -14.96
C VAL A 36 -12.45 -11.65 -14.74
N LEU A 37 -11.17 -11.45 -15.02
CA LEU A 37 -10.54 -10.13 -15.06
C LEU A 37 -10.31 -9.73 -16.52
N LEU A 38 -10.88 -8.59 -16.91
CA LEU A 38 -10.73 -8.03 -18.24
C LEU A 38 -9.79 -6.83 -18.22
N GLU A 39 -8.70 -6.91 -18.99
CA GLU A 39 -7.78 -5.81 -19.22
C GLU A 39 -7.62 -5.55 -20.73
N ARG A 40 -7.76 -4.29 -21.14
CA ARG A 40 -7.71 -3.93 -22.56
C ARG A 40 -6.31 -3.91 -23.17
N LYS A 41 -5.26 -3.89 -22.34
CA LYS A 41 -3.85 -3.84 -22.74
C LYS A 41 -3.05 -4.88 -21.98
N GLN A 42 -2.14 -4.44 -21.14
CA GLN A 42 -1.33 -5.28 -20.23
C GLN A 42 -1.68 -4.96 -18.77
N LEU A 43 -1.56 -5.93 -17.90
CA LEU A 43 -1.72 -5.71 -16.46
C LEU A 43 -0.83 -4.55 -16.02
N THR A 44 -1.37 -3.70 -15.16
CA THR A 44 -0.70 -2.53 -14.60
C THR A 44 -0.32 -1.40 -15.56
N SER A 45 -0.59 -1.51 -16.85
CA SER A 45 -0.20 -0.53 -17.88
C SER A 45 -0.94 0.83 -17.82
N GLY A 46 -1.95 0.94 -16.95
CA GLY A 46 -2.69 2.19 -16.71
C GLY A 46 -2.04 3.03 -15.60
N THR A 47 -2.86 3.55 -14.69
CA THR A 47 -2.42 4.43 -13.59
C THR A 47 -1.43 3.78 -12.63
N THR A 48 -1.47 2.46 -12.48
CA THR A 48 -0.65 1.72 -11.51
C THR A 48 0.85 1.95 -11.70
N TRP A 49 1.37 1.91 -12.91
CA TRP A 49 2.80 2.09 -13.14
C TRP A 49 3.28 3.54 -12.97
N HIS A 50 2.37 4.52 -12.93
CA HIS A 50 2.70 5.93 -12.65
C HIS A 50 2.80 6.23 -11.15
N ALA A 51 2.44 5.27 -10.28
CA ALA A 51 2.47 5.48 -8.84
C ALA A 51 3.90 5.66 -8.35
N ALA A 52 4.10 6.58 -7.39
CA ALA A 52 5.41 6.86 -6.80
C ALA A 52 5.96 5.70 -5.94
N GLY A 53 5.15 4.68 -5.67
CA GLY A 53 5.55 3.51 -4.88
C GLY A 53 5.70 3.80 -3.37
N LEU A 54 5.13 4.90 -2.89
CA LEU A 54 5.13 5.23 -1.47
C LEU A 54 3.95 4.55 -0.78
N VAL A 55 4.23 3.63 0.12
CA VAL A 55 3.23 2.88 0.88
C VAL A 55 3.30 3.32 2.35
N GLY A 56 2.33 4.13 2.77
CA GLY A 56 2.26 4.63 4.15
C GLY A 56 1.10 3.99 4.90
N GLN A 57 1.37 3.51 6.11
CA GLN A 57 0.33 2.89 6.96
C GLN A 57 -0.61 3.93 7.56
N LEU A 58 -0.06 5.01 8.14
CA LEU A 58 -0.84 6.01 8.86
C LEU A 58 -1.59 6.94 7.90
N GLN A 59 -2.90 6.89 7.95
CA GLN A 59 -3.83 7.66 7.13
C GLN A 59 -4.68 8.63 7.97
N GLY A 60 -5.60 9.36 7.33
CA GLY A 60 -6.41 10.38 7.99
C GLY A 60 -7.59 9.88 8.84
N SER A 61 -7.88 8.58 8.83
CA SER A 61 -8.97 7.97 9.61
C SER A 61 -8.62 6.55 10.05
N HIS A 62 -9.38 6.06 11.04
CA HIS A 62 -9.26 4.68 11.51
C HIS A 62 -9.39 3.66 10.37
N ALA A 63 -10.48 3.75 9.60
CA ALA A 63 -10.75 2.78 8.54
C ALA A 63 -9.67 2.77 7.45
N THR A 64 -9.21 3.95 7.02
CA THR A 64 -8.14 4.05 6.01
C THR A 64 -6.79 3.63 6.54
N THR A 65 -6.49 3.84 7.82
CA THR A 65 -5.26 3.35 8.46
C THR A 65 -5.27 1.83 8.58
N ALA A 66 -6.35 1.23 9.05
CA ALA A 66 -6.48 -0.23 9.12
C ALA A 66 -6.35 -0.88 7.73
N PHE A 67 -6.97 -0.29 6.72
CA PHE A 67 -6.85 -0.76 5.34
C PHE A 67 -5.42 -0.66 4.78
N ALA A 68 -4.72 0.45 5.07
CA ALA A 68 -3.34 0.65 4.63
C ALA A 68 -2.35 -0.27 5.38
N SER A 69 -2.56 -0.54 6.66
CA SER A 69 -1.77 -1.49 7.45
C SER A 69 -1.91 -2.91 6.89
N TYR A 70 -3.13 -3.35 6.59
CA TYR A 70 -3.35 -4.62 5.90
C TYR A 70 -2.61 -4.70 4.56
N GLY A 71 -2.57 -3.60 3.79
CA GLY A 71 -1.81 -3.55 2.54
C GLY A 71 -0.30 -3.75 2.74
N VAL A 72 0.27 -3.24 3.84
CA VAL A 72 1.67 -3.45 4.20
C VAL A 72 1.93 -4.91 4.60
N GLU A 73 1.08 -5.49 5.44
CA GLU A 73 1.15 -6.90 5.82
C GLU A 73 1.11 -7.81 4.58
N LEU A 74 0.16 -7.57 3.68
CA LEU A 74 0.04 -8.32 2.43
C LEU A 74 1.31 -8.22 1.58
N LEU A 75 1.92 -7.03 1.44
CA LEU A 75 3.16 -6.85 0.68
C LEU A 75 4.36 -7.59 1.30
N GLN A 76 4.36 -7.80 2.62
CA GLN A 76 5.38 -8.59 3.30
C GLN A 76 5.18 -10.10 3.09
N GLU A 77 3.93 -10.56 3.01
CA GLU A 77 3.57 -11.97 2.90
C GLU A 77 3.57 -12.48 1.45
N ILE A 78 3.30 -11.62 0.48
CA ILE A 78 3.05 -12.01 -0.91
C ILE A 78 4.24 -12.73 -1.55
N GLU A 79 5.46 -12.42 -1.16
CA GLU A 79 6.66 -13.10 -1.64
C GLU A 79 6.69 -14.57 -1.18
N ALA A 80 6.33 -14.81 0.07
CA ALA A 80 6.26 -16.17 0.62
C ALA A 80 5.15 -16.99 -0.04
N GLU A 81 4.02 -16.36 -0.37
CA GLU A 81 2.88 -17.02 -0.99
C GLU A 81 3.09 -17.30 -2.49
N THR A 82 3.70 -16.35 -3.22
CA THR A 82 3.78 -16.40 -4.69
C THR A 82 5.16 -16.73 -5.24
N GLY A 83 6.20 -16.63 -4.43
CA GLY A 83 7.60 -16.70 -4.86
C GLY A 83 8.09 -15.46 -5.62
N GLN A 84 7.28 -14.40 -5.72
CA GLN A 84 7.63 -13.17 -6.40
C GLN A 84 7.83 -12.03 -5.41
N ASN A 85 9.02 -11.42 -5.44
CA ASN A 85 9.32 -10.27 -4.60
C ASN A 85 8.57 -9.04 -5.11
N PRO A 86 7.70 -8.40 -4.31
CA PRO A 86 6.95 -7.19 -4.70
C PRO A 86 7.81 -5.93 -4.74
N GLY A 87 9.08 -5.99 -4.37
CA GLY A 87 9.98 -4.86 -4.28
C GLY A 87 9.71 -3.95 -3.08
N PHE A 88 8.83 -4.34 -2.17
CA PHE A 88 8.50 -3.57 -0.97
C PHE A 88 9.66 -3.57 0.03
N ARG A 89 10.01 -2.39 0.52
CA ARG A 89 11.02 -2.20 1.58
C ARG A 89 10.49 -1.24 2.62
N GLN A 90 10.33 -1.71 3.84
CA GLN A 90 9.87 -0.91 4.97
C GLN A 90 11.04 -0.15 5.61
N ASN A 91 11.46 0.93 4.99
CA ASN A 91 12.56 1.78 5.44
C ASN A 91 12.11 3.03 6.21
N GLY A 92 10.80 3.16 6.45
CA GLY A 92 10.21 4.27 7.18
C GLY A 92 10.06 5.55 6.37
N SER A 93 9.55 6.59 7.04
CA SER A 93 9.38 7.94 6.48
C SER A 93 9.68 8.99 7.53
N ILE A 94 10.07 10.19 7.11
CA ILE A 94 10.31 11.34 7.98
C ILE A 94 9.35 12.46 7.62
N SER A 95 8.76 13.07 8.65
CA SER A 95 7.98 14.30 8.53
C SER A 95 8.69 15.42 9.29
N ILE A 96 8.93 16.55 8.65
CA ILE A 96 9.65 17.68 9.23
C ILE A 96 8.66 18.75 9.68
N ALA A 97 8.81 19.25 10.91
CA ALA A 97 8.12 20.41 11.42
C ALA A 97 8.96 21.67 11.19
N VAL A 98 8.45 22.60 10.41
CA VAL A 98 9.12 23.89 10.12
C VAL A 98 8.60 25.03 10.98
N ASN A 99 7.58 24.79 11.81
CA ASN A 99 7.00 25.73 12.76
C ASN A 99 6.22 24.99 13.87
N ASP A 100 5.84 25.72 14.92
CA ASP A 100 5.17 25.16 16.09
C ASP A 100 3.79 24.55 15.75
N GLN A 101 3.06 25.14 14.82
CA GLN A 101 1.77 24.59 14.37
C GLN A 101 1.95 23.22 13.73
N ARG A 102 2.93 23.08 12.86
CA ARG A 102 3.27 21.80 12.24
C ARG A 102 3.77 20.79 13.25
N LEU A 103 4.54 21.21 14.22
CA LEU A 103 5.02 20.36 15.31
C LEU A 103 3.84 19.81 16.14
N ALA A 104 2.88 20.66 16.49
CA ALA A 104 1.67 20.23 17.20
C ALA A 104 0.82 19.24 16.38
N GLU A 105 0.73 19.43 15.06
CA GLU A 105 0.06 18.49 14.17
C GLU A 105 0.78 17.14 14.15
N LEU A 106 2.10 17.12 14.00
CA LEU A 106 2.89 15.90 13.97
C LEU A 106 2.82 15.14 15.30
N ARG A 107 2.76 15.84 16.44
CA ARG A 107 2.53 15.21 17.75
C ARG A 107 1.20 14.48 17.80
N ARG A 108 0.10 15.14 17.42
CA ARG A 108 -1.22 14.49 17.35
C ARG A 108 -1.24 13.31 16.39
N LYS A 109 -0.49 13.40 15.29
CA LYS A 109 -0.38 12.29 14.33
C LYS A 109 0.40 11.11 14.91
N ALA A 110 1.45 11.35 15.68
CA ALA A 110 2.19 10.31 16.38
C ALA A 110 1.36 9.64 17.48
N ASP A 111 0.58 10.44 18.25
CA ASP A 111 -0.35 9.90 19.26
C ASP A 111 -1.41 9.02 18.58
N PHE A 112 -1.94 9.46 17.43
CA PHE A 112 -2.90 8.66 16.66
C PHE A 112 -2.30 7.36 16.11
N ALA A 113 -1.01 7.35 15.75
CA ALA A 113 -0.32 6.16 15.25
C ALA A 113 -0.29 5.03 16.28
N SER A 114 -0.19 5.36 17.58
CA SER A 114 -0.15 4.38 18.67
C SER A 114 -1.45 3.56 18.79
N LEU A 115 -2.56 4.06 18.26
CA LEU A 115 -3.85 3.33 18.24
C LEU A 115 -3.87 2.17 17.21
N PHE A 116 -2.85 2.07 16.38
CA PHE A 116 -2.75 1.10 15.28
C PHE A 116 -1.44 0.32 15.28
N ASP A 117 -0.71 0.35 16.38
CA ASP A 117 0.64 -0.25 16.48
C ASP A 117 1.61 0.24 15.39
N VAL A 118 1.36 1.44 14.84
CA VAL A 118 2.27 2.09 13.89
C VAL A 118 3.34 2.83 14.66
N GLU A 119 4.60 2.40 14.53
CA GLU A 119 5.73 3.03 15.20
C GLU A 119 5.92 4.47 14.68
N ALA A 120 5.85 5.43 15.60
CA ALA A 120 6.14 6.83 15.34
C ALA A 120 6.92 7.43 16.51
N SER A 121 8.08 8.01 16.22
CA SER A 121 8.96 8.62 17.23
C SER A 121 9.41 10.00 16.81
N PHE A 122 9.66 10.87 17.79
CA PHE A 122 10.29 12.16 17.57
C PHE A 122 11.80 11.99 17.58
N MET A 123 12.44 12.71 16.67
CA MET A 123 13.90 12.78 16.56
C MET A 123 14.37 14.23 16.61
N GLU A 124 15.47 14.46 17.29
CA GLU A 124 16.16 15.74 17.24
C GLU A 124 16.92 15.89 15.91
N THR A 125 17.10 17.13 15.47
CA THR A 125 17.77 17.45 14.20
C THR A 125 19.14 16.78 14.08
N ALA A 126 19.91 16.72 15.16
CA ALA A 126 21.23 16.09 15.17
C ALA A 126 21.16 14.57 14.92
N GLU A 127 20.11 13.89 15.38
CA GLU A 127 19.89 12.47 15.12
C GLU A 127 19.45 12.22 13.67
N ILE A 128 18.57 13.09 13.15
CA ILE A 128 18.17 13.06 11.74
C ILE A 128 19.38 13.20 10.83
N ALA A 129 20.22 14.20 11.05
CA ALA A 129 21.44 14.43 10.27
C ALA A 129 22.41 13.24 10.31
N LYS A 130 22.47 12.52 11.44
CA LYS A 130 23.29 11.31 11.57
C LYS A 130 22.76 10.14 10.78
N ARG A 131 21.42 9.93 10.77
CA ARG A 131 20.79 8.83 10.04
C ARG A 131 20.68 9.09 8.54
N TRP A 132 20.46 10.35 8.17
CA TRP A 132 20.29 10.77 6.78
C TRP A 132 21.22 11.96 6.46
N PRO A 133 22.52 11.70 6.29
CA PRO A 133 23.52 12.76 6.17
C PRO A 133 23.40 13.62 4.89
N LEU A 134 22.56 13.22 3.94
CA LEU A 134 22.26 14.00 2.74
C LEU A 134 21.12 15.00 2.92
N MET A 135 20.44 14.98 4.07
CA MET A 135 19.42 15.98 4.41
C MET A 135 20.10 17.22 5.00
N ASN A 136 19.90 18.37 4.35
CA ASN A 136 20.39 19.69 4.80
C ASN A 136 19.28 20.45 5.53
#